data_4a62c68b36c2aec6f61611242385b757
#
_entry.id   4a62c68b36c2aec6f61611242385b757
#
_cell.length_a   1.000
_cell.length_b   1.000
_cell.length_c   1.000
_cell.angle_alpha   90.00
_cell.angle_beta   90.00
_cell.angle_gamma   90.00
#
_symmetry.space_group_name_H-M   'P 1'
#
loop_
_entity.id
_entity.type
_entity.pdbx_description
1 polymer ?
#
loop_
_entity_poly.entity_id
_entity_poly.type
_entity_poly.pdbx_seq_one_letter_code
_entity_poly.pdbx_strand_id
1 'polypeptide(L)'
;MSQPRILKSLLLVCMLGAAFAIAACGGSDSTDSTAADTTGTTSLADCTPDQLDTLKSGVLTIGTDKPAYPPYFEDNDPSNGKGFESATAYAIADQLGFTPEQVEWTVVPFNSSYAPGPKDFDFDINQISITPKRAEQVDFSTPYYTADQAVVALKDSDAASATSIDDLKSADIGVQIGTTSLDAVNETIQPDSEPQVFDTSNDVVSALKQGQVDAVVVDTPTALYLTAVQVPDATIVGEFPAPGGDEWGALLAKDSALTGCVSAAIDELKSSGELERIQQKWINSAGGVQKLQ
;
A
#
# COMPACT_ATOMS: atom_id res chain seq x y z
N MET A 1 0.31 31.47 52.78
CA MET A 1 1.50 31.89 53.54
C MET A 1 2.69 31.67 52.63
N SER A 2 3.16 32.74 52.13
CA SER A 2 4.46 33.35 52.04
C SER A 2 5.39 32.81 50.95
N GLN A 3 5.46 33.55 49.87
CA GLN A 3 6.67 33.86 49.10
C GLN A 3 7.69 34.60 49.99
N PRO A 4 8.96 34.77 49.65
CA PRO A 4 9.41 35.73 48.63
C PRO A 4 10.67 35.27 47.84
N ARG A 5 10.88 35.65 46.58
CA ARG A 5 11.43 36.93 46.00
C ARG A 5 12.91 37.17 46.21
N ILE A 6 13.53 37.60 45.08
CA ILE A 6 14.59 38.62 44.91
C ILE A 6 15.98 37.99 44.63
N LEU A 7 16.90 38.42 43.70
CA LEU A 7 17.09 39.68 42.98
C LEU A 7 18.24 39.54 41.96
N LYS A 8 18.12 40.09 40.81
CA LYS A 8 18.99 40.94 39.98
C LYS A 8 20.51 41.03 40.25
N SER A 9 21.27 41.03 39.15
CA SER A 9 22.27 42.06 38.70
C SER A 9 23.06 41.49 37.53
N LEU A 10 23.11 41.97 36.33
CA LEU A 10 23.49 43.24 35.68
C LEU A 10 24.97 43.68 35.91
N LEU A 11 25.74 43.71 34.83
CA LEU A 11 26.84 44.60 34.44
C LEU A 11 27.65 43.93 33.32
N LEU A 12 27.64 44.31 32.10
CA LEU A 12 28.05 45.48 31.31
C LEU A 12 29.52 45.83 31.46
N VAL A 13 30.23 45.97 30.36
CA VAL A 13 31.30 46.89 29.93
C VAL A 13 32.28 46.24 28.97
N CYS A 14 32.21 46.53 27.70
CA CYS A 14 33.00 47.45 26.86
C CYS A 14 34.45 47.07 26.52
N MET A 15 34.74 46.95 25.31
CA MET A 15 35.31 47.82 24.29
C MET A 15 36.72 47.49 23.78
N LEU A 16 36.88 47.70 22.46
CA LEU A 16 38.06 48.09 21.62
C LEU A 16 39.19 47.03 21.54
N GLY A 17 39.62 46.57 20.40
CA GLY A 17 39.85 47.16 19.09
C GLY A 17 41.28 46.86 18.68
N ALA A 18 41.50 46.37 17.51
CA ALA A 18 42.60 46.77 16.61
C ALA A 18 42.75 45.77 15.44
N ALA A 19 42.64 46.32 14.27
CA ALA A 19 42.94 45.67 13.01
C ALA A 19 44.45 45.46 12.83
N PHE A 20 44.83 44.30 12.28
CA PHE A 20 46.07 44.16 11.49
C PHE A 20 45.84 43.24 10.32
N ALA A 21 45.89 43.80 9.14
CA ALA A 21 45.98 43.07 7.89
C ALA A 21 47.40 42.66 7.62
N ILE A 22 47.65 41.40 7.33
CA ILE A 22 48.84 40.97 6.56
C ILE A 22 48.36 39.88 5.60
N ALA A 23 48.51 40.18 4.30
CA ALA A 23 48.38 39.25 3.21
C ALA A 23 49.61 38.32 3.13
N ALA A 24 49.38 37.01 2.96
CA ALA A 24 50.35 36.12 2.34
C ALA A 24 49.62 34.93 1.72
N CYS A 25 49.84 34.72 0.42
CA CYS A 25 49.43 33.59 -0.39
C CYS A 25 49.91 32.25 0.12
N GLY A 26 49.12 31.20 -0.06
CA GLY A 26 49.60 29.82 -0.01
C GLY A 26 48.47 28.81 0.05
N GLY A 27 48.08 28.25 -1.10
CA GLY A 27 47.73 26.86 -1.39
C GLY A 27 46.64 26.16 -0.58
N SER A 28 45.49 25.99 -1.23
CA SER A 28 44.73 24.71 -1.46
C SER A 28 44.50 23.80 -0.26
N ASP A 29 43.33 23.62 0.00
CA ASP A 29 42.40 22.47 -0.03
C ASP A 29 41.18 22.81 0.84
N SER A 30 40.26 23.44 0.18
CA SER A 30 38.88 23.53 0.70
C SER A 30 38.25 22.17 0.45
N THR A 31 38.33 21.26 1.40
CA THR A 31 37.35 20.22 1.52
C THR A 31 36.05 20.86 1.95
N ASP A 32 35.35 21.35 0.97
CA ASP A 32 33.94 21.72 1.07
C ASP A 32 33.15 20.42 1.33
N SER A 33 32.91 20.13 2.61
CA SER A 33 31.94 19.10 2.99
C SER A 33 30.55 19.66 2.75
N THR A 34 30.19 19.74 1.48
CA THR A 34 28.77 19.74 1.09
C THR A 34 28.21 18.42 1.60
N ALA A 35 27.44 18.47 2.68
CA ALA A 35 26.48 17.45 2.99
C ALA A 35 25.57 17.35 1.75
N ALA A 36 25.90 16.42 0.87
CA ALA A 36 25.01 16.00 -0.19
C ALA A 36 23.80 15.38 0.51
N ASP A 37 22.69 16.09 0.43
CA ASP A 37 21.36 15.53 0.62
C ASP A 37 21.18 14.52 -0.55
N THR A 38 21.70 13.32 -0.35
CA THR A 38 21.55 12.20 -1.28
C THR A 38 20.20 11.57 -1.01
N THR A 39 19.14 12.16 -1.58
CA THR A 39 18.02 11.38 -2.07
C THR A 39 18.55 10.55 -3.25
N GLY A 40 19.40 9.59 -2.96
CA GLY A 40 19.98 8.71 -3.95
C GLY A 40 18.88 7.81 -4.50
N THR A 41 18.44 8.08 -5.72
CA THR A 41 17.63 7.15 -6.51
C THR A 41 18.42 5.85 -6.61
N THR A 42 17.94 4.77 -6.03
CA THR A 42 18.57 3.45 -6.12
C THR A 42 18.60 3.03 -7.59
N SER A 43 19.79 2.63 -8.09
CA SER A 43 19.94 2.17 -9.46
C SER A 43 19.65 0.68 -9.54
N LEU A 44 18.81 0.24 -10.48
CA LEU A 44 18.58 -1.19 -10.74
C LEU A 44 19.87 -1.96 -11.07
N ALA A 45 20.89 -1.27 -11.61
CA ALA A 45 22.20 -1.90 -11.87
C ALA A 45 22.88 -2.42 -10.59
N ASP A 46 22.52 -1.88 -9.43
CA ASP A 46 23.03 -2.28 -8.12
C ASP A 46 22.10 -3.27 -7.40
N CYS A 47 21.01 -3.71 -8.06
CA CYS A 47 19.94 -4.54 -7.48
C CYS A 47 19.94 -5.96 -8.07
N THR A 48 21.08 -6.63 -8.08
CA THR A 48 21.20 -8.01 -8.59
C THR A 48 21.09 -9.03 -7.45
N PRO A 49 20.69 -10.29 -7.70
CA PRO A 49 20.51 -11.31 -6.67
C PRO A 49 21.71 -11.50 -5.74
N ASP A 50 22.93 -11.31 -6.26
CA ASP A 50 24.17 -11.43 -5.48
C ASP A 50 24.47 -10.21 -4.59
N GLN A 51 23.80 -9.08 -4.84
CA GLN A 51 23.97 -7.83 -4.10
C GLN A 51 22.83 -7.58 -3.11
N LEU A 52 21.70 -8.27 -3.29
CA LEU A 52 20.53 -8.12 -2.44
C LEU A 52 20.64 -8.98 -1.17
N ASP A 53 20.37 -8.35 -0.02
CA ASP A 53 20.30 -9.04 1.28
C ASP A 53 18.91 -9.65 1.47
N THR A 54 18.66 -10.74 0.74
CA THR A 54 17.40 -11.51 0.85
C THR A 54 17.45 -12.48 2.03
N LEU A 55 16.28 -12.88 2.54
CA LEU A 55 16.15 -13.84 3.64
C LEU A 55 16.90 -15.16 3.36
N LYS A 56 16.91 -15.58 2.11
CA LYS A 56 17.64 -16.75 1.63
C LYS A 56 18.52 -16.31 0.47
N SER A 57 19.83 -16.39 0.62
CA SER A 57 20.76 -15.97 -0.42
C SER A 57 20.41 -16.56 -1.79
N GLY A 58 20.21 -15.68 -2.79
CA GLY A 58 19.88 -16.06 -4.16
C GLY A 58 18.42 -16.50 -4.38
N VAL A 59 17.55 -16.31 -3.39
CA VAL A 59 16.11 -16.61 -3.47
C VAL A 59 15.34 -15.38 -3.05
N LEU A 60 14.30 -15.05 -3.80
CA LEU A 60 13.35 -13.98 -3.45
C LEU A 60 12.09 -14.60 -2.85
N THR A 61 11.86 -14.37 -1.55
CA THR A 61 10.70 -14.89 -0.83
C THR A 61 9.58 -13.84 -0.84
N ILE A 62 8.46 -14.16 -1.48
CA ILE A 62 7.34 -13.24 -1.63
C ILE A 62 6.16 -13.70 -0.77
N GLY A 63 5.59 -12.77 0.02
CA GLY A 63 4.41 -12.99 0.84
C GLY A 63 3.12 -12.69 0.08
N THR A 64 2.06 -13.44 0.38
CA THR A 64 0.67 -13.09 0.07
C THR A 64 -0.28 -13.89 0.96
N ASP A 65 -1.55 -13.48 1.06
CA ASP A 65 -2.55 -14.20 1.87
C ASP A 65 -3.06 -15.48 1.18
N LYS A 66 -3.78 -16.29 1.93
CA LYS A 66 -4.46 -17.48 1.44
C LYS A 66 -5.88 -17.59 2.02
N PRO A 67 -6.90 -17.78 1.16
CA PRO A 67 -6.79 -18.05 -0.28
C PRO A 67 -6.41 -16.82 -1.11
N ALA A 68 -5.54 -17.02 -2.10
CA ALA A 68 -5.13 -16.01 -3.07
C ALA A 68 -6.20 -15.92 -4.18
N TYR A 69 -6.86 -14.77 -4.29
CA TYR A 69 -8.06 -14.62 -5.12
C TYR A 69 -7.80 -14.02 -6.49
N PRO A 70 -8.59 -14.43 -7.52
CA PRO A 70 -8.73 -13.64 -8.73
C PRO A 70 -9.37 -12.25 -8.42
N PRO A 71 -9.04 -11.22 -9.22
CA PRO A 71 -8.17 -11.26 -10.40
C PRO A 71 -6.68 -11.11 -10.08
N TYR A 72 -6.31 -11.09 -8.81
CA TYR A 72 -4.94 -10.88 -8.35
C TYR A 72 -4.07 -12.12 -8.51
N PHE A 73 -4.64 -13.28 -8.22
CA PHE A 73 -4.02 -14.59 -8.34
C PHE A 73 -5.04 -15.57 -8.94
N GLU A 74 -4.64 -16.36 -9.93
CA GLU A 74 -5.49 -17.40 -10.50
C GLU A 74 -5.27 -18.75 -9.82
N ASP A 75 -6.31 -19.57 -9.79
CA ASP A 75 -6.26 -20.95 -9.28
C ASP A 75 -5.86 -21.08 -7.79
N ASN A 76 -5.93 -20.00 -7.00
CA ASN A 76 -5.42 -19.97 -5.62
C ASN A 76 -3.93 -20.37 -5.53
N ASP A 77 -3.16 -20.05 -6.58
CA ASP A 77 -1.75 -20.39 -6.72
C ASP A 77 -0.94 -19.17 -7.15
N PRO A 78 -0.27 -18.48 -6.19
CA PRO A 78 0.53 -17.30 -6.50
C PRO A 78 1.78 -17.61 -7.34
N SER A 79 2.22 -18.89 -7.38
CA SER A 79 3.43 -19.29 -8.08
C SER A 79 3.25 -19.51 -9.58
N ASN A 80 2.02 -19.47 -10.09
CA ASN A 80 1.74 -19.79 -11.49
C ASN A 80 1.94 -18.61 -12.47
N GLY A 81 2.29 -17.41 -11.98
CA GLY A 81 2.49 -16.21 -12.80
C GLY A 81 1.20 -15.63 -13.40
N LYS A 82 0.02 -16.08 -12.93
CA LYS A 82 -1.29 -15.65 -13.43
C LYS A 82 -2.04 -14.83 -12.39
N GLY A 83 -2.72 -13.81 -12.88
CA GLY A 83 -3.37 -12.79 -12.06
C GLY A 83 -2.51 -11.54 -11.95
N PHE A 84 -3.13 -10.43 -11.55
CA PHE A 84 -2.48 -9.12 -11.54
C PHE A 84 -1.23 -9.08 -10.65
N GLU A 85 -1.35 -9.52 -9.41
CA GLU A 85 -0.25 -9.45 -8.45
C GLU A 85 0.77 -10.55 -8.61
N SER A 86 0.34 -11.77 -9.00
CA SER A 86 1.31 -12.81 -9.36
C SER A 86 2.19 -12.36 -10.53
N ALA A 87 1.58 -11.84 -11.60
CA ALA A 87 2.34 -11.34 -12.76
C ALA A 87 3.24 -10.14 -12.40
N THR A 88 2.75 -9.22 -11.57
CA THR A 88 3.53 -8.05 -11.10
C THR A 88 4.72 -8.50 -10.24
N ALA A 89 4.52 -9.45 -9.33
CA ALA A 89 5.60 -9.99 -8.48
C ALA A 89 6.71 -10.65 -9.30
N TYR A 90 6.36 -11.47 -10.29
CA TYR A 90 7.34 -12.06 -11.20
C TYR A 90 8.02 -11.02 -12.10
N ALA A 91 7.31 -9.96 -12.51
CA ALA A 91 7.92 -8.88 -13.26
C ALA A 91 8.92 -8.08 -12.39
N ILE A 92 8.61 -7.84 -11.11
CA ILE A 92 9.55 -7.25 -10.15
C ILE A 92 10.78 -8.17 -9.99
N ALA A 93 10.57 -9.47 -9.80
CA ALA A 93 11.65 -10.46 -9.66
C ALA A 93 12.58 -10.46 -10.89
N ASP A 94 12.03 -10.42 -12.10
CA ASP A 94 12.78 -10.34 -13.37
C ASP A 94 13.63 -9.06 -13.45
N GLN A 95 13.07 -7.89 -13.08
CA GLN A 95 13.82 -6.63 -13.02
C GLN A 95 14.98 -6.68 -12.01
N LEU A 96 14.84 -7.44 -10.92
CA LEU A 96 15.88 -7.68 -9.93
C LEU A 96 16.84 -8.82 -10.32
N GLY A 97 16.66 -9.44 -11.50
CA GLY A 97 17.52 -10.48 -12.04
C GLY A 97 17.28 -11.89 -11.50
N PHE A 98 16.18 -12.13 -10.77
CA PHE A 98 15.79 -13.46 -10.30
C PHE A 98 15.06 -14.23 -11.41
N THR A 99 15.41 -15.51 -11.57
CA THR A 99 14.61 -16.41 -12.42
C THR A 99 13.35 -16.88 -11.69
N PRO A 100 12.31 -17.36 -12.39
CA PRO A 100 11.11 -17.87 -11.74
C PRO A 100 11.38 -18.99 -10.70
N GLU A 101 12.41 -19.81 -10.91
CA GLU A 101 12.81 -20.89 -10.01
C GLU A 101 13.47 -20.37 -8.73
N GLN A 102 13.91 -19.12 -8.71
CA GLN A 102 14.48 -18.44 -7.54
C GLN A 102 13.42 -17.68 -6.74
N VAL A 103 12.15 -17.70 -7.16
CA VAL A 103 11.03 -17.10 -6.43
C VAL A 103 10.34 -18.16 -5.58
N GLU A 104 10.28 -17.94 -4.27
CA GLU A 104 9.50 -18.72 -3.32
C GLU A 104 8.33 -17.92 -2.76
N TRP A 105 7.19 -18.58 -2.58
CA TRP A 105 6.02 -17.94 -1.99
C TRP A 105 5.78 -18.41 -0.56
N THR A 106 5.39 -17.48 0.32
CA THR A 106 4.98 -17.78 1.70
C THR A 106 3.60 -17.21 1.98
N VAL A 107 2.85 -17.90 2.86
CA VAL A 107 1.51 -17.45 3.25
C VAL A 107 1.61 -16.46 4.40
N VAL A 108 1.10 -15.27 4.19
CA VAL A 108 1.09 -14.17 5.16
C VAL A 108 -0.35 -13.66 5.29
N PRO A 109 -1.04 -13.90 6.42
CA PRO A 109 -2.38 -13.34 6.62
C PRO A 109 -2.35 -11.81 6.52
N PHE A 110 -3.33 -11.22 5.84
CA PHE A 110 -3.38 -9.78 5.52
C PHE A 110 -3.04 -8.89 6.72
N ASN A 111 -3.74 -9.07 7.85
CA ASN A 111 -3.52 -8.25 9.04
C ASN A 111 -2.15 -8.48 9.73
N SER A 112 -1.46 -9.58 9.41
CA SER A 112 -0.13 -9.89 9.93
C SER A 112 0.98 -9.24 9.12
N SER A 113 0.74 -8.92 7.85
CA SER A 113 1.76 -8.38 6.94
C SER A 113 2.34 -7.07 7.45
N TYR A 114 1.50 -6.14 7.92
CA TYR A 114 1.91 -4.83 8.45
C TYR A 114 2.07 -4.78 9.98
N ALA A 115 2.02 -5.92 10.68
CA ALA A 115 2.36 -5.98 12.11
C ALA A 115 3.84 -5.62 12.33
N PRO A 116 4.22 -4.96 13.44
CA PRO A 116 5.62 -4.64 13.71
C PRO A 116 6.48 -5.88 13.92
N GLY A 117 7.78 -5.79 13.60
CA GLY A 117 8.76 -6.84 13.84
C GLY A 117 9.30 -7.50 12.55
N PRO A 118 10.12 -8.55 12.71
CA PRO A 118 10.73 -9.25 11.59
C PRO A 118 9.67 -9.90 10.69
N LYS A 119 10.01 -10.07 9.41
CA LYS A 119 9.15 -10.68 8.39
C LYS A 119 9.75 -11.98 7.90
N ASP A 120 8.87 -12.89 7.49
CA ASP A 120 9.24 -14.17 6.87
C ASP A 120 9.20 -14.10 5.33
N PHE A 121 9.32 -12.89 4.77
CA PHE A 121 9.31 -12.57 3.35
C PHE A 121 10.25 -11.39 3.06
N ASP A 122 10.73 -11.31 1.83
CA ASP A 122 11.51 -10.19 1.32
C ASP A 122 10.59 -9.01 0.97
N PHE A 123 9.47 -9.28 0.31
CA PHE A 123 8.33 -8.37 0.22
C PHE A 123 7.00 -9.13 0.18
N ASP A 124 5.90 -8.44 0.55
CA ASP A 124 4.54 -8.95 0.48
C ASP A 124 3.74 -8.17 -0.56
N ILE A 125 2.91 -8.85 -1.34
CA ILE A 125 2.04 -8.25 -2.35
C ILE A 125 0.63 -8.83 -2.21
N ASN A 126 -0.30 -8.00 -1.73
CA ASN A 126 -1.65 -8.43 -1.35
C ASN A 126 -2.61 -7.24 -1.21
N GLN A 127 -2.74 -6.41 -2.25
CA GLN A 127 -3.58 -5.21 -2.28
C GLN A 127 -3.38 -4.32 -1.04
N ILE A 128 -2.13 -4.18 -0.59
CA ILE A 128 -1.84 -3.48 0.66
C ILE A 128 -1.69 -1.99 0.40
N SER A 129 -2.67 -1.22 0.84
CA SER A 129 -2.68 0.24 0.74
C SER A 129 -1.58 0.86 1.58
N ILE A 130 -0.85 1.78 0.99
CA ILE A 130 0.14 2.62 1.66
C ILE A 130 -0.61 3.64 2.52
N THR A 131 -0.51 3.49 3.85
CA THR A 131 -1.09 4.46 4.78
C THR A 131 -0.03 4.97 5.75
N PRO A 132 -0.14 6.22 6.26
CA PRO A 132 0.80 6.73 7.26
C PRO A 132 0.93 5.82 8.48
N LYS A 133 -0.18 5.24 8.95
CA LYS A 133 -0.21 4.34 10.10
C LYS A 133 0.56 3.04 9.86
N ARG A 134 0.41 2.44 8.67
CA ARG A 134 1.16 1.22 8.30
C ARG A 134 2.64 1.55 8.08
N ALA A 135 2.96 2.69 7.46
CA ALA A 135 4.33 3.13 7.19
C ALA A 135 5.16 3.44 8.46
N GLU A 136 4.52 3.60 9.62
CA GLU A 136 5.23 3.65 10.90
C GLU A 136 5.88 2.31 11.26
N GLN A 137 5.29 1.18 10.84
CA GLN A 137 5.65 -0.17 11.25
C GLN A 137 6.40 -0.97 10.19
N VAL A 138 6.22 -0.64 8.92
CA VAL A 138 6.75 -1.35 7.76
C VAL A 138 7.23 -0.35 6.71
N ASP A 139 7.98 -0.82 5.73
CA ASP A 139 8.29 -0.03 4.54
C ASP A 139 7.38 -0.43 3.39
N PHE A 140 7.23 0.49 2.45
CA PHE A 140 6.53 0.28 1.19
C PHE A 140 7.40 0.68 0.01
N SER A 141 7.24 -0.02 -1.08
CA SER A 141 7.75 0.41 -2.38
C SER A 141 7.01 1.65 -2.90
N THR A 142 7.46 2.23 -4.02
CA THR A 142 6.58 3.05 -4.86
C THR A 142 5.32 2.28 -5.20
N PRO A 143 4.12 2.93 -5.29
CA PRO A 143 2.87 2.23 -5.53
C PRO A 143 2.87 1.53 -6.89
N TYR A 144 2.31 0.32 -6.97
CA TYR A 144 2.12 -0.40 -8.25
C TYR A 144 0.69 -0.29 -8.80
N TYR A 145 -0.26 0.19 -7.99
CA TYR A 145 -1.66 0.38 -8.39
C TYR A 145 -2.34 1.46 -7.55
N THR A 146 -3.42 2.04 -8.07
CA THR A 146 -4.32 2.92 -7.32
C THR A 146 -5.74 2.39 -7.49
N ALA A 147 -6.41 2.09 -6.37
CA ALA A 147 -7.77 1.59 -6.34
C ALA A 147 -8.77 2.66 -5.93
N ASP A 148 -10.00 2.54 -6.43
CA ASP A 148 -11.19 3.13 -5.81
C ASP A 148 -11.93 2.06 -4.99
N GLN A 149 -12.75 2.48 -4.04
CA GLN A 149 -13.64 1.63 -3.29
C GLN A 149 -14.95 1.44 -4.04
N ALA A 150 -15.53 0.25 -3.99
CA ALA A 150 -16.80 -0.05 -4.62
C ALA A 150 -17.77 -0.68 -3.65
N VAL A 151 -19.05 -0.31 -3.80
CA VAL A 151 -20.18 -0.90 -3.08
C VAL A 151 -20.76 -2.02 -3.90
N VAL A 152 -20.88 -3.22 -3.31
CA VAL A 152 -21.53 -4.39 -3.92
C VAL A 152 -22.74 -4.77 -3.07
N ALA A 153 -23.90 -4.90 -3.71
CA ALA A 153 -25.16 -5.27 -3.05
C ALA A 153 -25.87 -6.39 -3.82
N LEU A 154 -26.69 -7.19 -3.12
CA LEU A 154 -27.58 -8.12 -3.80
C LEU A 154 -28.59 -7.35 -4.66
N LYS A 155 -28.90 -7.83 -5.86
CA LYS A 155 -29.76 -7.14 -6.85
C LYS A 155 -31.18 -6.85 -6.35
N ASP A 156 -31.65 -7.63 -5.39
CA ASP A 156 -32.97 -7.52 -4.79
C ASP A 156 -32.98 -6.75 -3.46
N SER A 157 -31.82 -6.25 -2.99
CA SER A 157 -31.73 -5.40 -1.82
C SER A 157 -32.02 -3.92 -2.17
N ASP A 158 -32.48 -3.15 -1.18
CA ASP A 158 -32.75 -1.72 -1.36
C ASP A 158 -31.44 -0.96 -1.68
N ALA A 159 -30.31 -1.41 -1.14
CA ALA A 159 -28.98 -0.84 -1.39
C ALA A 159 -28.58 -0.90 -2.87
N ALA A 160 -29.07 -1.88 -3.64
CA ALA A 160 -28.78 -1.99 -5.07
C ALA A 160 -29.31 -0.83 -5.90
N SER A 161 -30.29 -0.09 -5.40
CA SER A 161 -30.91 1.05 -6.06
C SER A 161 -30.28 2.40 -5.70
N ALA A 162 -29.27 2.42 -4.81
CA ALA A 162 -28.59 3.64 -4.40
C ALA A 162 -27.89 4.32 -5.59
N THR A 163 -27.97 5.64 -5.63
CA THR A 163 -27.39 6.49 -6.69
C THR A 163 -26.39 7.50 -6.14
N SER A 164 -26.34 7.63 -4.81
CA SER A 164 -25.44 8.51 -4.09
C SER A 164 -24.90 7.82 -2.82
N ILE A 165 -23.87 8.40 -2.23
CA ILE A 165 -23.34 7.96 -0.93
C ILE A 165 -24.42 8.07 0.16
N ASP A 166 -25.22 9.13 0.13
CA ASP A 166 -26.28 9.37 1.14
C ASP A 166 -27.36 8.26 1.13
N ASP A 167 -27.65 7.66 -0.02
CA ASP A 167 -28.63 6.58 -0.14
C ASP A 167 -28.18 5.29 0.57
N LEU A 168 -26.88 5.17 0.87
CA LEU A 168 -26.31 3.99 1.53
C LEU A 168 -26.30 4.08 3.05
N LYS A 169 -26.66 5.24 3.64
CA LYS A 169 -26.59 5.44 5.09
C LYS A 169 -27.49 4.53 5.90
N SER A 170 -28.65 4.13 5.33
CA SER A 170 -29.58 3.22 5.99
C SER A 170 -29.26 1.73 5.76
N ALA A 171 -28.26 1.41 4.95
CA ALA A 171 -27.90 0.02 4.63
C ALA A 171 -27.05 -0.61 5.74
N ASP A 172 -27.27 -1.89 6.01
CA ASP A 172 -26.38 -2.71 6.82
C ASP A 172 -25.16 -3.10 5.98
N ILE A 173 -24.01 -2.47 6.29
CA ILE A 173 -22.78 -2.64 5.49
C ILE A 173 -21.83 -3.63 6.16
N GLY A 174 -21.37 -4.63 5.40
CA GLY A 174 -20.32 -5.56 5.79
C GLY A 174 -18.94 -5.16 5.24
N VAL A 175 -17.89 -5.29 6.05
CA VAL A 175 -16.53 -4.93 5.65
C VAL A 175 -15.48 -5.73 6.42
N GLN A 176 -14.30 -5.93 5.84
CA GLN A 176 -13.21 -6.62 6.52
C GLN A 176 -12.44 -5.68 7.47
N ILE A 177 -12.09 -6.19 8.65
CA ILE A 177 -11.28 -5.46 9.64
C ILE A 177 -9.91 -5.08 9.08
N GLY A 178 -9.42 -3.88 9.45
CA GLY A 178 -8.07 -3.42 9.13
C GLY A 178 -7.84 -2.98 7.68
N THR A 179 -8.89 -2.89 6.87
CA THR A 179 -8.84 -2.43 5.47
C THR A 179 -9.12 -0.94 5.35
N THR A 180 -8.66 -0.33 4.26
CA THR A 180 -9.06 1.02 3.84
C THR A 180 -10.54 1.09 3.46
N SER A 181 -11.16 -0.05 3.10
CA SER A 181 -12.61 -0.16 2.90
C SER A 181 -13.39 0.14 4.18
N LEU A 182 -12.90 -0.33 5.36
CA LEU A 182 -13.51 0.00 6.65
C LEU A 182 -13.39 1.49 6.96
N ASP A 183 -12.22 2.09 6.69
CA ASP A 183 -12.02 3.52 6.84
C ASP A 183 -12.96 4.31 5.90
N ALA A 184 -13.11 3.85 4.65
CA ALA A 184 -14.02 4.45 3.68
C ALA A 184 -15.50 4.36 4.09
N VAL A 185 -15.94 3.25 4.67
CA VAL A 185 -17.29 3.14 5.24
C VAL A 185 -17.50 4.15 6.36
N ASN A 186 -16.56 4.22 7.30
CA ASN A 186 -16.67 5.08 8.48
C ASN A 186 -16.55 6.56 8.18
N GLU A 187 -15.71 6.95 7.20
CA GLU A 187 -15.37 8.36 6.94
C GLU A 187 -16.17 8.96 5.79
N THR A 188 -16.52 8.14 4.77
CA THR A 188 -17.21 8.61 3.57
C THR A 188 -18.69 8.27 3.59
N ILE A 189 -19.07 7.00 3.79
CA ILE A 189 -20.49 6.59 3.79
C ILE A 189 -21.17 7.05 5.07
N GLN A 190 -20.53 6.86 6.22
CA GLN A 190 -21.05 7.22 7.55
C GLN A 190 -22.44 6.63 7.80
N PRO A 191 -22.59 5.30 7.76
CA PRO A 191 -23.90 4.67 7.89
C PRO A 191 -24.56 4.97 9.25
N ASP A 192 -25.90 4.96 9.29
CA ASP A 192 -26.69 5.20 10.50
C ASP A 192 -26.46 4.13 11.59
N SER A 193 -26.11 2.92 11.17
CA SER A 193 -25.70 1.80 12.03
C SER A 193 -24.20 1.54 11.88
N GLU A 194 -23.53 1.06 12.93
CA GLU A 194 -22.13 0.63 12.83
C GLU A 194 -21.98 -0.50 11.79
N PRO A 195 -20.97 -0.48 10.93
CA PRO A 195 -20.75 -1.54 9.95
C PRO A 195 -20.48 -2.88 10.63
N GLN A 196 -20.93 -3.97 10.03
CA GLN A 196 -20.60 -5.32 10.48
C GLN A 196 -19.18 -5.65 10.01
N VAL A 197 -18.28 -5.84 10.99
CA VAL A 197 -16.86 -6.06 10.73
C VAL A 197 -16.53 -7.54 10.83
N PHE A 198 -15.87 -8.07 9.80
CA PHE A 198 -15.49 -9.48 9.66
C PHE A 198 -13.97 -9.66 9.63
N ASP A 199 -13.49 -10.82 10.04
CA ASP A 199 -12.04 -11.09 10.08
C ASP A 199 -11.43 -11.28 8.69
N THR A 200 -12.19 -11.85 7.75
CA THR A 200 -11.70 -12.16 6.39
C THR A 200 -12.65 -11.70 5.30
N SER A 201 -12.12 -11.48 4.09
CA SER A 201 -12.93 -11.20 2.90
C SER A 201 -13.95 -12.30 2.60
N ASN A 202 -13.62 -13.57 2.90
CA ASN A 202 -14.55 -14.70 2.75
C ASN A 202 -15.78 -14.56 3.64
N ASP A 203 -15.59 -14.12 4.88
CA ASP A 203 -16.68 -13.96 5.83
C ASP A 203 -17.59 -12.81 5.38
N VAL A 204 -17.01 -11.70 4.88
CA VAL A 204 -17.75 -10.58 4.29
C VAL A 204 -18.62 -11.06 3.12
N VAL A 205 -18.03 -11.79 2.18
CA VAL A 205 -18.75 -12.34 1.01
C VAL A 205 -19.83 -13.33 1.43
N SER A 206 -19.56 -14.15 2.45
CA SER A 206 -20.54 -15.11 2.97
C SER A 206 -21.71 -14.41 3.62
N ALA A 207 -21.48 -13.32 4.37
CA ALA A 207 -22.51 -12.50 4.98
C ALA A 207 -23.44 -11.86 3.92
N LEU A 208 -22.84 -11.31 2.83
CA LEU A 208 -23.62 -10.77 1.71
C LEU A 208 -24.49 -11.85 1.06
N LYS A 209 -23.92 -13.02 0.73
CA LYS A 209 -24.67 -14.14 0.13
C LYS A 209 -25.85 -14.63 0.97
N GLN A 210 -25.72 -14.53 2.29
CA GLN A 210 -26.74 -14.98 3.25
C GLN A 210 -27.75 -13.88 3.59
N GLY A 211 -27.59 -12.67 3.03
CA GLY A 211 -28.45 -11.52 3.34
C GLY A 211 -28.33 -11.06 4.79
N GLN A 212 -27.15 -11.28 5.41
CA GLN A 212 -26.85 -10.76 6.76
C GLN A 212 -26.47 -9.29 6.73
N VAL A 213 -25.99 -8.84 5.58
CA VAL A 213 -25.70 -7.43 5.25
C VAL A 213 -26.34 -7.08 3.92
N ASP A 214 -26.74 -5.83 3.75
CA ASP A 214 -27.37 -5.32 2.52
C ASP A 214 -26.34 -5.05 1.42
N ALA A 215 -25.15 -4.60 1.84
CA ALA A 215 -24.05 -4.26 0.95
C ALA A 215 -22.70 -4.57 1.59
N VAL A 216 -21.68 -4.67 0.77
CA VAL A 216 -20.28 -4.76 1.19
C VAL A 216 -19.43 -3.72 0.46
N VAL A 217 -18.37 -3.26 1.08
CA VAL A 217 -17.40 -2.32 0.48
C VAL A 217 -16.07 -3.03 0.32
N VAL A 218 -15.54 -2.97 -0.88
CA VAL A 218 -14.28 -3.61 -1.30
C VAL A 218 -13.63 -2.77 -2.40
N ASP A 219 -12.38 -3.06 -2.72
CA ASP A 219 -11.71 -2.43 -3.87
C ASP A 219 -12.43 -2.74 -5.19
N THR A 220 -12.47 -1.79 -6.12
CA THR A 220 -13.20 -1.96 -7.40
C THR A 220 -12.83 -3.23 -8.17
N PRO A 221 -11.55 -3.65 -8.30
CA PRO A 221 -11.24 -4.92 -8.98
C PRO A 221 -11.82 -6.15 -8.27
N THR A 222 -11.86 -6.14 -6.93
CA THR A 222 -12.53 -7.18 -6.14
C THR A 222 -14.03 -7.20 -6.41
N ALA A 223 -14.69 -6.03 -6.42
CA ALA A 223 -16.12 -5.92 -6.70
C ALA A 223 -16.51 -6.50 -8.07
N LEU A 224 -15.67 -6.25 -9.09
CA LEU A 224 -15.84 -6.79 -10.43
C LEU A 224 -15.78 -8.33 -10.44
N TYR A 225 -14.81 -8.91 -9.74
CA TYR A 225 -14.71 -10.36 -9.61
C TYR A 225 -15.87 -10.95 -8.81
N LEU A 226 -16.26 -10.30 -7.71
CA LEU A 226 -17.39 -10.76 -6.89
C LEU A 226 -18.67 -10.88 -7.72
N THR A 227 -19.02 -9.84 -8.47
CA THR A 227 -20.27 -9.81 -9.26
C THR A 227 -20.22 -10.68 -10.50
N ALA A 228 -19.03 -10.86 -11.10
CA ALA A 228 -18.89 -11.70 -12.28
C ALA A 228 -18.84 -13.21 -11.96
N VAL A 229 -18.30 -13.60 -10.81
CA VAL A 229 -17.94 -15.00 -10.51
C VAL A 229 -18.50 -15.51 -9.19
N GLN A 230 -18.22 -14.81 -8.07
CA GLN A 230 -18.53 -15.35 -6.75
C GLN A 230 -19.98 -15.15 -6.32
N VAL A 231 -20.57 -14.00 -6.65
CA VAL A 231 -21.93 -13.59 -6.27
C VAL A 231 -22.67 -13.04 -7.50
N PRO A 232 -23.04 -13.89 -8.49
CA PRO A 232 -23.69 -13.42 -9.71
C PRO A 232 -25.03 -12.71 -9.49
N ASP A 233 -25.66 -12.94 -8.33
CA ASP A 233 -26.88 -12.26 -7.90
C ASP A 233 -26.63 -10.88 -7.28
N ALA A 234 -25.38 -10.46 -7.14
CA ALA A 234 -25.02 -9.12 -6.73
C ALA A 234 -24.78 -8.17 -7.93
N THR A 235 -24.74 -6.90 -7.64
CA THR A 235 -24.39 -5.83 -8.58
C THR A 235 -23.41 -4.86 -7.92
N ILE A 236 -22.58 -4.19 -8.71
CA ILE A 236 -21.83 -3.04 -8.25
C ILE A 236 -22.77 -1.85 -8.27
N VAL A 237 -23.02 -1.27 -7.09
CA VAL A 237 -23.86 -0.08 -6.93
C VAL A 237 -23.15 1.14 -7.49
N GLY A 238 -21.86 1.26 -7.20
CA GLY A 238 -20.99 2.30 -7.70
C GLY A 238 -19.65 2.29 -6.97
N GLU A 239 -18.75 3.21 -7.39
CA GLU A 239 -17.44 3.37 -6.82
C GLU A 239 -17.19 4.81 -6.35
N PHE A 240 -16.29 4.98 -5.40
CA PHE A 240 -15.89 6.26 -4.84
C PHE A 240 -14.43 6.19 -4.33
N PRO A 241 -13.70 7.32 -4.26
CA PRO A 241 -12.32 7.32 -3.78
C PRO A 241 -12.23 7.00 -2.29
N ALA A 242 -11.25 6.23 -1.88
CA ALA A 242 -10.94 6.04 -0.48
C ALA A 242 -10.40 7.34 0.16
N PRO A 243 -10.66 7.59 1.45
CA PRO A 243 -10.06 8.71 2.18
C PRO A 243 -8.53 8.65 2.11
N GLY A 244 -7.91 9.75 1.65
CA GLY A 244 -6.45 9.81 1.51
C GLY A 244 -5.87 9.10 0.27
N GLY A 245 -6.72 8.51 -0.57
CA GLY A 245 -6.34 7.68 -1.70
C GLY A 245 -6.14 6.22 -1.29
N ASP A 246 -5.97 5.34 -2.28
CA ASP A 246 -5.77 3.91 -2.07
C ASP A 246 -4.68 3.40 -3.02
N GLU A 247 -3.45 3.77 -2.72
CA GLU A 247 -2.27 3.35 -3.46
C GLU A 247 -1.72 2.05 -2.87
N TRP A 248 -1.61 0.99 -3.67
CA TRP A 248 -1.04 -0.28 -3.23
C TRP A 248 0.45 -0.33 -3.49
N GLY A 249 1.21 -0.69 -2.45
CA GLY A 249 2.66 -0.89 -2.51
C GLY A 249 3.06 -2.30 -2.12
N ALA A 250 4.17 -2.79 -2.65
CA ALA A 250 4.83 -3.94 -2.08
C ALA A 250 5.32 -3.58 -0.67
N LEU A 251 4.95 -4.40 0.31
CA LEU A 251 5.27 -4.18 1.71
C LEU A 251 6.57 -4.91 2.08
N LEU A 252 7.45 -4.26 2.81
CA LEU A 252 8.72 -4.82 3.27
C LEU A 252 8.87 -4.66 4.79
N ALA A 253 9.81 -5.37 5.38
CA ALA A 253 10.21 -5.11 6.76
C ALA A 253 10.63 -3.64 6.92
N LYS A 254 10.41 -3.08 8.11
CA LYS A 254 10.85 -1.71 8.41
C LYS A 254 12.36 -1.60 8.26
N ASP A 255 12.81 -0.52 7.60
CA ASP A 255 14.22 -0.24 7.29
C ASP A 255 14.88 -1.33 6.40
N SER A 256 14.10 -2.00 5.55
CA SER A 256 14.61 -3.01 4.62
C SER A 256 15.54 -2.41 3.57
N ALA A 257 16.73 -2.99 3.42
CA ALA A 257 17.66 -2.62 2.35
C ALA A 257 17.10 -2.88 0.93
N LEU A 258 16.07 -3.73 0.82
CA LEU A 258 15.43 -4.07 -0.46
C LEU A 258 14.44 -3.00 -0.93
N THR A 259 13.96 -2.10 -0.03
CA THR A 259 12.91 -1.13 -0.35
C THR A 259 13.24 -0.28 -1.58
N GLY A 260 14.48 0.20 -1.66
CA GLY A 260 14.95 0.99 -2.81
C GLY A 260 14.98 0.21 -4.11
N CYS A 261 15.42 -1.06 -4.06
CA CYS A 261 15.51 -1.91 -5.25
C CYS A 261 14.13 -2.35 -5.74
N VAL A 262 13.21 -2.72 -4.85
CA VAL A 262 11.83 -3.06 -5.22
C VAL A 262 11.11 -1.84 -5.81
N SER A 263 11.33 -0.65 -5.23
CA SER A 263 10.80 0.60 -5.79
C SER A 263 11.34 0.89 -7.19
N ALA A 264 12.66 0.77 -7.39
CA ALA A 264 13.29 0.98 -8.69
C ALA A 264 12.79 -0.02 -9.75
N ALA A 265 12.56 -1.28 -9.37
CA ALA A 265 11.96 -2.28 -10.25
C ALA A 265 10.54 -1.90 -10.68
N ILE A 266 9.70 -1.46 -9.75
CA ILE A 266 8.34 -1.01 -10.06
C ILE A 266 8.34 0.25 -10.94
N ASP A 267 9.25 1.19 -10.69
CA ASP A 267 9.38 2.41 -11.49
C ASP A 267 9.83 2.09 -12.94
N GLU A 268 10.70 1.11 -13.13
CA GLU A 268 11.07 0.61 -14.46
C GLU A 268 9.87 -0.08 -15.16
N LEU A 269 9.10 -0.92 -14.44
CA LEU A 269 7.89 -1.53 -14.98
C LEU A 269 6.84 -0.50 -15.39
N LYS A 270 6.73 0.62 -14.68
CA LYS A 270 5.89 1.76 -15.07
C LYS A 270 6.45 2.45 -16.32
N SER A 271 7.74 2.78 -16.31
CA SER A 271 8.39 3.55 -17.38
C SER A 271 8.41 2.80 -18.71
N SER A 272 8.56 1.48 -18.68
CA SER A 272 8.50 0.61 -19.86
C SER A 272 7.08 0.31 -20.35
N GLY A 273 6.04 0.66 -19.56
CA GLY A 273 4.64 0.31 -19.82
C GLY A 273 4.31 -1.17 -19.57
N GLU A 274 5.21 -1.94 -18.96
CA GLU A 274 4.97 -3.35 -18.62
C GLU A 274 3.88 -3.48 -17.56
N LEU A 275 3.95 -2.66 -16.50
CA LEU A 275 2.97 -2.67 -15.44
C LEU A 275 1.56 -2.35 -15.97
N GLU A 276 1.44 -1.39 -16.89
CA GLU A 276 0.17 -1.08 -17.54
C GLU A 276 -0.36 -2.26 -18.38
N ARG A 277 0.52 -2.98 -19.11
CA ARG A 277 0.11 -4.18 -19.86
C ARG A 277 -0.38 -5.31 -18.93
N ILE A 278 0.28 -5.51 -17.79
CA ILE A 278 -0.14 -6.47 -16.78
C ILE A 278 -1.52 -6.07 -16.22
N GLN A 279 -1.68 -4.80 -15.87
CA GLN A 279 -2.95 -4.24 -15.36
C GLN A 279 -4.09 -4.41 -16.37
N GLN A 280 -3.87 -4.03 -17.64
CA GLN A 280 -4.87 -4.17 -18.70
C GLN A 280 -5.30 -5.63 -18.93
N LYS A 281 -4.34 -6.56 -18.80
CA LYS A 281 -4.62 -7.99 -18.99
C LYS A 281 -5.48 -8.58 -17.90
N TRP A 282 -5.31 -8.15 -16.66
CA TRP A 282 -5.86 -8.85 -15.51
C TRP A 282 -7.00 -8.12 -14.79
N ILE A 283 -6.97 -6.78 -14.72
CA ILE A 283 -7.90 -6.00 -13.89
C ILE A 283 -8.63 -4.87 -14.62
N ASN A 284 -8.24 -4.48 -15.84
CA ASN A 284 -8.89 -3.39 -16.58
C ASN A 284 -10.04 -3.84 -17.50
N SER A 285 -10.64 -5.00 -17.28
CA SER A 285 -11.68 -5.55 -18.17
C SER A 285 -13.07 -4.96 -17.97
N ALA A 286 -13.27 -3.97 -17.11
CA ALA A 286 -14.57 -3.40 -16.86
C ALA A 286 -14.69 -1.96 -17.37
N GLY A 287 -15.61 -1.75 -18.29
CA GLY A 287 -16.08 -0.41 -18.66
C GLY A 287 -16.77 0.25 -17.45
N GLY A 288 -16.47 1.51 -17.26
CA GLY A 288 -16.82 2.44 -16.22
C GLY A 288 -17.90 2.03 -15.20
N VAL A 289 -17.46 1.77 -13.98
CA VAL A 289 -18.36 1.70 -12.83
C VAL A 289 -18.92 3.11 -12.56
N GLN A 290 -20.19 3.20 -12.16
CA GLN A 290 -20.80 4.48 -11.79
C GLN A 290 -20.05 5.09 -10.60
N LYS A 291 -19.74 6.38 -10.68
CA LYS A 291 -19.20 7.12 -9.53
C LYS A 291 -20.35 7.54 -8.61
N LEU A 292 -20.23 7.21 -7.32
CA LEU A 292 -21.11 7.70 -6.27
C LEU A 292 -20.56 9.05 -5.73
N GLN A 293 -21.46 10.00 -5.50
CA GLN A 293 -21.13 11.34 -4.97
C GLN A 293 -21.99 11.68 -3.76
#